data_9a10a30305d90b81de37af4c5d0278da
#
_entry.id   9a10a30305d90b81de37af4c5d0278da
#
_cell.length_a   1.000
_cell.length_b   1.000
_cell.length_c   1.000
_cell.angle_alpha   90.00
_cell.angle_beta   90.00
_cell.angle_gamma   90.00
#
_symmetry.space_group_name_H-M   'P 1'
#
loop_
_entity.id
_entity.type
_entity.pdbx_description
1 polymer ?
#
loop_
_entity_poly.entity_id
_entity_poly.type
_entity_poly.pdbx_seq_one_letter_code
_entity_poly.pdbx_strand_id
1 'polypeptide(L)'
;MKKNPIGKYLLQNWYYYVFAFGSMALSVFLDMLAPLVTLHIVDDVLVGHKMELLWKYLAAFLLIGAAKALFQYIKEFLFDVSSVRVASQMRDNLFRHVQRLSVEYFDKNNTGELLARVRDDVDRIWDILGFAGMLILEGLICIMMAMVSMVKLDLPLTLVSVAILPFVAGIAIRLEKELDRVYDAISEENAVMNTVAQENLAGVRTVKSFAREPYEIKKFRKHNQKYCDLNMDQARVLMKYDPAISFLTKLMRVLVLLAGGYGVIHGRITLGVLTAFMEYTSKITWPIENVGWLGNCFASAIASNKKLNKILAEEPQIAEPENPVELSKLPGDLEFHHVDFSLHDTPILQDIDFTLKQGHTLGIMGMTGSGKTTIVNLLERFYDVTDGYICLDGHDIRTLPLRTVRDTSSVVMQDVFLFSDTISENVRLGSRSTMKSEEVHNAVSAACASEFVDHLSDQYETVIGERGMGLSGGQKQRLSIARALAKQAPILVLDDSTSALDMETEYEIQSHLAGKKDVSKIIIAHRISSVQNADEILYLDHGRIAERGTHESLMAQKGLYYSTWEAQYGDYHKAKAALEQALPANA
;
A
#
# COMPACT_ATOMS: atom_id res chain seq x y z
N MET A 1 -3.85 -26.43 4.46
CA MET A 1 -3.86 -25.31 5.41
C MET A 1 -2.60 -24.47 5.18
N LYS A 2 -2.69 -23.36 4.44
CA LYS A 2 -1.55 -22.44 4.24
C LYS A 2 -1.18 -21.88 5.63
N LYS A 3 0.07 -22.11 6.05
CA LYS A 3 0.58 -21.74 7.38
C LYS A 3 0.40 -20.23 7.59
N ASN A 4 -0.23 -19.85 8.70
CA ASN A 4 -0.37 -18.46 9.13
C ASN A 4 1.00 -17.76 9.07
N PRO A 5 1.21 -16.75 8.21
CA PRO A 5 2.52 -16.14 8.01
C PRO A 5 3.07 -15.53 9.31
N ILE A 6 2.23 -15.00 10.20
CA ILE A 6 2.66 -14.47 11.51
C ILE A 6 3.37 -15.55 12.32
N GLY A 7 2.82 -16.77 12.39
CA GLY A 7 3.47 -17.87 13.10
C GLY A 7 4.88 -18.18 12.62
N LYS A 8 5.13 -18.06 11.32
CA LYS A 8 6.47 -18.23 10.73
C LYS A 8 7.44 -17.15 11.23
N TYR A 9 7.01 -15.89 11.24
CA TYR A 9 7.86 -14.77 11.68
C TYR A 9 8.13 -14.81 13.18
N LEU A 10 7.13 -15.20 13.99
CA LEU A 10 7.30 -15.43 15.43
C LEU A 10 8.32 -16.54 15.70
N LEU A 11 8.24 -17.66 14.96
CA LEU A 11 9.20 -18.76 15.08
C LEU A 11 10.61 -18.37 14.66
N GLN A 12 10.79 -17.48 13.69
CA GLN A 12 12.11 -16.98 13.29
C GLN A 12 12.74 -16.06 14.36
N ASN A 13 11.91 -15.38 15.15
CA ASN A 13 12.33 -14.42 16.18
C ASN A 13 12.03 -14.91 17.61
N TRP A 14 11.75 -16.22 17.82
CA TRP A 14 11.24 -16.77 19.07
C TRP A 14 12.11 -16.46 20.29
N TYR A 15 13.44 -16.44 20.12
CA TYR A 15 14.38 -16.20 21.19
C TYR A 15 14.26 -14.79 21.80
N TYR A 16 13.96 -13.77 21.00
CA TYR A 16 13.70 -12.42 21.53
C TYR A 16 12.48 -12.43 22.44
N TYR A 17 11.39 -13.08 22.01
CA TYR A 17 10.17 -13.16 22.82
C TYR A 17 10.36 -13.97 24.10
N VAL A 18 11.14 -15.04 24.07
CA VAL A 18 11.42 -15.84 25.27
C VAL A 18 12.22 -15.04 26.30
N PHE A 19 13.28 -14.34 25.87
CA PHE A 19 14.04 -13.48 26.77
C PHE A 19 13.23 -12.27 27.25
N ALA A 20 12.41 -11.66 26.39
CA ALA A 20 11.51 -10.58 26.75
C ALA A 20 10.48 -11.03 27.80
N PHE A 21 9.85 -12.19 27.60
CA PHE A 21 8.90 -12.78 28.55
C PHE A 21 9.58 -13.14 29.88
N GLY A 22 10.77 -13.71 29.87
CA GLY A 22 11.56 -13.97 31.08
C GLY A 22 11.88 -12.69 31.86
N SER A 23 12.33 -11.64 31.15
CA SER A 23 12.58 -10.33 31.76
C SER A 23 11.31 -9.69 32.30
N MET A 24 10.18 -9.82 31.60
CA MET A 24 8.88 -9.34 32.04
C MET A 24 8.41 -10.06 33.31
N ALA A 25 8.47 -11.37 33.33
CA ALA A 25 8.07 -12.16 34.50
C ALA A 25 8.91 -11.80 35.73
N LEU A 26 10.23 -11.60 35.54
CA LEU A 26 11.13 -11.20 36.62
C LEU A 26 10.88 -9.75 37.07
N SER A 27 10.64 -8.82 36.14
CA SER A 27 10.28 -7.43 36.46
C SER A 27 8.98 -7.37 37.30
N VAL A 28 7.93 -8.09 36.88
CA VAL A 28 6.67 -8.15 37.62
C VAL A 28 6.85 -8.84 38.97
N PHE A 29 7.66 -9.92 39.03
CA PHE A 29 7.97 -10.57 40.30
C PHE A 29 8.67 -9.61 41.28
N LEU A 30 9.68 -8.89 40.85
CA LEU A 30 10.35 -7.87 41.65
C LEU A 30 9.39 -6.78 42.12
N ASP A 31 8.47 -6.35 41.23
CA ASP A 31 7.45 -5.37 41.57
C ASP A 31 6.48 -5.88 42.66
N MET A 32 6.20 -7.19 42.69
CA MET A 32 5.37 -7.80 43.73
C MET A 32 6.08 -7.96 45.08
N LEU A 33 7.41 -7.84 45.14
CA LEU A 33 8.19 -7.82 46.39
C LEU A 33 8.11 -6.48 47.11
N ALA A 34 7.94 -5.36 46.39
CA ALA A 34 7.89 -4.03 46.98
C ALA A 34 6.84 -3.89 48.11
N PRO A 35 5.56 -4.33 47.93
CA PRO A 35 4.56 -4.28 48.99
C PRO A 35 4.95 -5.11 50.22
N LEU A 36 5.69 -6.22 50.08
CA LEU A 36 6.17 -7.04 51.20
C LEU A 36 7.27 -6.32 51.98
N VAL A 37 8.15 -5.57 51.31
CA VAL A 37 9.13 -4.74 52.00
C VAL A 37 8.43 -3.62 52.77
N THR A 38 7.45 -2.94 52.15
CA THR A 38 6.60 -1.95 52.84
C THR A 38 5.93 -2.53 54.07
N LEU A 39 5.39 -3.77 54.00
CA LEU A 39 4.80 -4.48 55.09
C LEU A 39 5.79 -4.60 56.28
N HIS A 40 7.03 -5.05 56.01
CA HIS A 40 8.03 -5.22 57.04
C HIS A 40 8.54 -3.87 57.61
N ILE A 41 8.60 -2.83 56.79
CA ILE A 41 8.93 -1.46 57.27
C ILE A 41 7.85 -1.02 58.28
N VAL A 42 6.58 -1.22 57.97
CA VAL A 42 5.50 -0.83 58.90
C VAL A 42 5.50 -1.67 60.16
N ASP A 43 5.54 -2.99 60.04
CA ASP A 43 5.38 -3.88 61.20
C ASP A 43 6.63 -3.92 62.07
N ASP A 44 7.86 -4.04 61.50
CA ASP A 44 9.09 -4.18 62.30
C ASP A 44 9.65 -2.83 62.75
N VAL A 45 9.67 -1.81 61.85
CA VAL A 45 10.33 -0.53 62.15
C VAL A 45 9.38 0.43 62.85
N LEU A 46 8.15 0.63 62.28
CA LEU A 46 7.23 1.64 62.85
C LEU A 46 6.49 1.10 64.09
N VAL A 47 5.90 -0.08 64.01
CA VAL A 47 5.14 -0.68 65.11
C VAL A 47 6.08 -1.37 66.11
N GLY A 48 7.08 -2.09 65.61
CA GLY A 48 8.03 -2.85 66.43
C GLY A 48 9.20 -2.02 66.97
N HIS A 49 9.31 -0.70 66.63
CA HIS A 49 10.35 0.24 67.06
C HIS A 49 11.79 -0.22 66.76
N LYS A 50 12.02 -1.12 65.78
CA LYS A 50 13.34 -1.66 65.42
C LYS A 50 14.03 -0.77 64.37
N MET A 51 14.41 0.44 64.76
CA MET A 51 15.01 1.44 63.83
C MET A 51 16.28 0.94 63.13
N GLU A 52 17.01 0.01 63.69
CA GLU A 52 18.22 -0.60 63.13
C GLU A 52 17.93 -1.31 61.76
N LEU A 53 16.71 -1.83 61.60
CA LEU A 53 16.29 -2.52 60.38
C LEU A 53 15.92 -1.57 59.23
N LEU A 54 15.66 -0.29 59.52
CA LEU A 54 15.21 0.70 58.53
C LEU A 54 16.13 0.74 57.33
N TRP A 55 17.43 0.89 57.57
CA TRP A 55 18.43 0.99 56.50
C TRP A 55 18.50 -0.27 55.64
N LYS A 56 18.27 -1.44 56.26
CA LYS A 56 18.21 -2.75 55.58
C LYS A 56 17.04 -2.84 54.62
N TYR A 57 15.85 -2.44 55.05
CA TYR A 57 14.68 -2.42 54.20
C TYR A 57 14.73 -1.33 53.12
N LEU A 58 15.23 -0.14 53.41
CA LEU A 58 15.45 0.90 52.42
C LEU A 58 16.46 0.46 51.34
N ALA A 59 17.55 -0.20 51.73
CA ALA A 59 18.51 -0.76 50.77
C ALA A 59 17.88 -1.85 49.91
N ALA A 60 17.08 -2.74 50.52
CA ALA A 60 16.31 -3.75 49.78
C ALA A 60 15.30 -3.13 48.79
N PHE A 61 14.59 -2.09 49.20
CA PHE A 61 13.63 -1.37 48.36
C PHE A 61 14.33 -0.71 47.16
N LEU A 62 15.48 -0.05 47.39
CA LEU A 62 16.29 0.54 46.30
C LEU A 62 16.83 -0.54 45.34
N LEU A 63 17.32 -1.66 45.88
CA LEU A 63 17.83 -2.76 45.07
C LEU A 63 16.72 -3.36 44.19
N ILE A 64 15.53 -3.63 44.75
CA ILE A 64 14.35 -4.12 44.05
C ILE A 64 13.96 -3.12 42.95
N GLY A 65 13.89 -1.82 43.26
CA GLY A 65 13.55 -0.76 42.31
C GLY A 65 14.55 -0.69 41.15
N ALA A 66 15.85 -0.73 41.45
CA ALA A 66 16.90 -0.72 40.44
C ALA A 66 16.88 -1.98 39.55
N ALA A 67 16.73 -3.15 40.16
CA ALA A 67 16.62 -4.41 39.43
C ALA A 67 15.35 -4.43 38.56
N LYS A 68 14.18 -4.00 39.10
CA LYS A 68 12.93 -3.86 38.33
C LYS A 68 13.15 -2.95 37.11
N ALA A 69 13.72 -1.76 37.29
CA ALA A 69 13.99 -0.82 36.24
C ALA A 69 14.87 -1.41 35.13
N LEU A 70 15.90 -2.18 35.49
CA LEU A 70 16.77 -2.87 34.55
C LEU A 70 15.99 -3.90 33.72
N PHE A 71 15.22 -4.79 34.38
CA PHE A 71 14.45 -5.82 33.66
C PHE A 71 13.30 -5.24 32.88
N GLN A 72 12.69 -4.15 33.33
CA GLN A 72 11.68 -3.41 32.57
C GLN A 72 12.28 -2.84 31.29
N TYR A 73 13.43 -2.21 31.36
CA TYR A 73 14.13 -1.70 30.17
C TYR A 73 14.46 -2.84 29.19
N ILE A 74 15.03 -3.95 29.68
CA ILE A 74 15.34 -5.11 28.83
C ILE A 74 14.08 -5.67 28.17
N LYS A 75 12.99 -5.82 28.91
CA LYS A 75 11.68 -6.28 28.44
C LYS A 75 11.19 -5.39 27.29
N GLU A 76 11.07 -4.08 27.51
CA GLU A 76 10.57 -3.12 26.53
C GLU A 76 11.43 -3.13 25.26
N PHE A 77 12.76 -3.05 25.43
CA PHE A 77 13.71 -3.09 24.31
C PHE A 77 13.56 -4.36 23.46
N LEU A 78 13.45 -5.54 24.10
CA LEU A 78 13.34 -6.81 23.39
C LEU A 78 11.99 -6.95 22.68
N PHE A 79 10.87 -6.52 23.29
CA PHE A 79 9.56 -6.50 22.64
C PHE A 79 9.54 -5.57 21.44
N ASP A 80 10.08 -4.36 21.57
CA ASP A 80 10.13 -3.39 20.47
C ASP A 80 11.01 -3.88 19.31
N VAL A 81 12.22 -4.34 19.59
CA VAL A 81 13.12 -4.86 18.56
C VAL A 81 12.49 -6.05 17.82
N SER A 82 11.86 -6.97 18.55
CA SER A 82 11.26 -8.15 17.93
C SER A 82 10.03 -7.80 17.08
N SER A 83 9.15 -6.93 17.59
CA SER A 83 7.93 -6.51 16.88
C SER A 83 8.25 -5.71 15.62
N VAL A 84 9.22 -4.78 15.67
CA VAL A 84 9.70 -4.01 14.51
C VAL A 84 10.29 -4.93 13.44
N ARG A 85 11.10 -5.92 13.83
CA ARG A 85 11.66 -6.91 12.88
C ARG A 85 10.56 -7.72 12.20
N VAL A 86 9.58 -8.21 12.95
CA VAL A 86 8.45 -8.95 12.39
C VAL A 86 7.66 -8.07 11.44
N ALA A 87 7.34 -6.83 11.81
CA ALA A 87 6.62 -5.89 10.96
C ALA A 87 7.39 -5.57 9.67
N SER A 88 8.69 -5.35 9.76
CA SER A 88 9.55 -5.11 8.60
C SER A 88 9.57 -6.31 7.63
N GLN A 89 9.72 -7.53 8.17
CA GLN A 89 9.67 -8.76 7.37
C GLN A 89 8.30 -8.97 6.72
N MET A 90 7.22 -8.63 7.43
CA MET A 90 5.86 -8.71 6.89
C MET A 90 5.65 -7.71 5.74
N ARG A 91 6.08 -6.46 5.91
CA ARG A 91 5.97 -5.43 4.84
C ARG A 91 6.76 -5.83 3.59
N ASP A 92 8.01 -6.26 3.76
CA ASP A 92 8.85 -6.71 2.65
C ASP A 92 8.22 -7.88 1.90
N ASN A 93 7.78 -8.92 2.61
CA ASN A 93 7.15 -10.07 1.99
C ASN A 93 5.80 -9.75 1.35
N LEU A 94 4.98 -8.89 1.97
CA LEU A 94 3.70 -8.45 1.41
C LEU A 94 3.94 -7.62 0.14
N PHE A 95 4.88 -6.68 0.17
CA PHE A 95 5.22 -5.86 -0.99
C PHE A 95 5.74 -6.72 -2.16
N ARG A 96 6.67 -7.65 -1.87
CA ARG A 96 7.16 -8.60 -2.88
C ARG A 96 6.06 -9.48 -3.45
N HIS A 97 5.10 -9.89 -2.62
CA HIS A 97 3.97 -10.69 -3.08
C HIS A 97 3.06 -9.88 -3.99
N VAL A 98 2.67 -8.67 -3.57
CA VAL A 98 1.83 -7.75 -4.35
C VAL A 98 2.45 -7.45 -5.71
N GLN A 99 3.78 -7.22 -5.77
CA GLN A 99 4.50 -6.99 -7.04
C GLN A 99 4.49 -8.19 -8.01
N ARG A 100 4.14 -9.38 -7.55
CA ARG A 100 4.04 -10.59 -8.38
C ARG A 100 2.63 -10.88 -8.85
N LEU A 101 1.63 -10.19 -8.32
CA LEU A 101 0.25 -10.38 -8.72
C LEU A 101 0.03 -9.88 -10.15
N SER A 102 -0.92 -10.50 -10.84
CA SER A 102 -1.30 -10.15 -12.22
C SER A 102 -1.94 -8.75 -12.29
N VAL A 103 -1.87 -8.09 -13.45
CA VAL A 103 -2.46 -6.76 -13.68
C VAL A 103 -3.96 -6.77 -13.37
N GLU A 104 -4.67 -7.83 -13.70
CA GLU A 104 -6.10 -7.99 -13.40
C GLU A 104 -6.43 -7.81 -11.90
N TYR A 105 -5.50 -8.18 -10.99
CA TYR A 105 -5.68 -7.94 -9.57
C TYR A 105 -5.72 -6.44 -9.25
N PHE A 106 -4.88 -5.63 -9.92
CA PHE A 106 -4.83 -4.18 -9.75
C PHE A 106 -6.02 -3.48 -10.40
N ASP A 107 -6.57 -4.04 -11.47
CA ASP A 107 -7.80 -3.52 -12.08
C ASP A 107 -9.02 -3.67 -11.16
N LYS A 108 -9.05 -4.77 -10.38
CA LYS A 108 -10.13 -5.06 -9.41
C LYS A 108 -9.96 -4.37 -8.06
N ASN A 109 -8.75 -3.97 -7.70
CA ASN A 109 -8.43 -3.45 -6.37
C ASN A 109 -7.81 -2.06 -6.45
N ASN A 110 -8.27 -1.17 -5.60
CA ASN A 110 -7.72 0.19 -5.51
C ASN A 110 -6.31 0.15 -4.90
N THR A 111 -5.34 0.78 -5.58
CA THR A 111 -3.94 0.86 -5.12
C THR A 111 -3.81 1.57 -3.77
N GLY A 112 -4.66 2.56 -3.48
CA GLY A 112 -4.71 3.23 -2.17
C GLY A 112 -5.12 2.28 -1.05
N GLU A 113 -6.07 1.36 -1.32
CA GLU A 113 -6.45 0.33 -0.36
C GLU A 113 -5.30 -0.65 -0.11
N LEU A 114 -4.61 -1.10 -1.15
CA LEU A 114 -3.44 -1.97 -1.02
C LEU A 114 -2.33 -1.33 -0.21
N LEU A 115 -2.08 -0.03 -0.42
CA LEU A 115 -1.11 0.72 0.37
C LEU A 115 -1.51 0.80 1.85
N ALA A 116 -2.81 1.02 2.15
CA ALA A 116 -3.32 0.99 3.52
C ALA A 116 -3.13 -0.40 4.17
N ARG A 117 -3.25 -1.50 3.42
CA ARG A 117 -2.95 -2.85 3.93
C ARG A 117 -1.48 -3.02 4.29
N VAL A 118 -0.56 -2.54 3.43
CA VAL A 118 0.90 -2.64 3.67
C VAL A 118 1.33 -1.79 4.86
N ARG A 119 0.69 -0.65 5.09
CA ARG A 119 1.01 0.28 6.19
C ARG A 119 0.18 -0.03 7.44
N ASP A 120 -1.12 0.26 7.40
CA ASP A 120 -1.96 0.36 8.60
C ASP A 120 -2.30 -1.02 9.20
N ASP A 121 -2.59 -2.03 8.37
CA ASP A 121 -2.89 -3.37 8.87
C ASP A 121 -1.64 -4.07 9.42
N VAL A 122 -0.46 -3.81 8.86
CA VAL A 122 0.80 -4.31 9.44
C VAL A 122 1.13 -3.59 10.74
N ASP A 123 0.86 -2.27 10.85
CA ASP A 123 1.08 -1.50 12.08
C ASP A 123 0.22 -2.01 13.23
N ARG A 124 -1.03 -2.40 12.98
CA ARG A 124 -1.89 -3.03 14.01
C ARG A 124 -1.35 -4.37 14.49
N ILE A 125 -0.71 -5.14 13.61
CA ILE A 125 -0.04 -6.39 14.01
C ILE A 125 1.25 -6.08 14.77
N TRP A 126 2.00 -5.08 14.35
CA TRP A 126 3.16 -4.60 15.09
C TRP A 126 2.81 -4.18 16.51
N ASP A 127 1.74 -3.39 16.70
CA ASP A 127 1.28 -2.93 17.99
C ASP A 127 0.91 -4.09 18.93
N ILE A 128 0.16 -5.10 18.45
CA ILE A 128 -0.19 -6.26 19.27
C ILE A 128 0.99 -7.20 19.55
N LEU A 129 1.99 -7.26 18.70
CA LEU A 129 3.20 -8.06 18.95
C LEU A 129 4.23 -7.33 19.82
N GLY A 130 4.15 -6.01 19.90
CA GLY A 130 4.97 -5.13 20.71
C GLY A 130 4.21 -4.61 21.94
N PHE A 131 3.85 -3.32 21.91
CA PHE A 131 3.37 -2.57 23.07
C PHE A 131 2.06 -3.12 23.66
N ALA A 132 0.99 -3.23 22.88
CA ALA A 132 -0.31 -3.67 23.40
C ALA A 132 -0.28 -5.13 23.89
N GLY A 133 0.37 -6.02 23.15
CA GLY A 133 0.52 -7.41 23.55
C GLY A 133 1.41 -7.59 24.78
N MET A 134 2.46 -6.79 24.89
CA MET A 134 3.29 -6.73 26.10
C MET A 134 2.44 -6.33 27.32
N LEU A 135 1.61 -5.28 27.20
CA LEU A 135 0.74 -4.83 28.30
C LEU A 135 -0.31 -5.86 28.69
N ILE A 136 -0.88 -6.58 27.71
CA ILE A 136 -1.82 -7.70 27.98
C ILE A 136 -1.13 -8.78 28.82
N LEU A 137 0.04 -9.23 28.38
CA LEU A 137 0.78 -10.30 29.07
C LEU A 137 1.25 -9.84 30.45
N GLU A 138 1.77 -8.63 30.56
CA GLU A 138 2.20 -8.03 31.84
C GLU A 138 1.04 -7.90 32.81
N GLY A 139 -0.11 -7.39 32.34
CA GLY A 139 -1.32 -7.27 33.14
C GLY A 139 -1.83 -8.61 33.67
N LEU A 140 -1.84 -9.64 32.82
CA LEU A 140 -2.24 -11.00 33.23
C LEU A 140 -1.29 -11.58 34.29
N ILE A 141 0.03 -11.45 34.11
CA ILE A 141 1.02 -11.91 35.08
C ILE A 141 0.90 -11.10 36.38
N CYS A 142 0.73 -9.79 36.29
CA CYS A 142 0.57 -8.90 37.44
C CYS A 142 -0.67 -9.27 38.26
N ILE A 143 -1.83 -9.43 37.62
CA ILE A 143 -3.06 -9.85 38.31
C ILE A 143 -2.87 -11.21 38.97
N MET A 144 -2.31 -12.21 38.27
CA MET A 144 -2.09 -13.55 38.81
C MET A 144 -1.14 -13.52 40.03
N MET A 145 -0.01 -12.82 39.94
CA MET A 145 0.95 -12.75 41.04
C MET A 145 0.43 -11.94 42.21
N ALA A 146 -0.26 -10.82 41.98
CA ALA A 146 -0.88 -10.03 43.02
C ALA A 146 -1.95 -10.84 43.76
N MET A 147 -2.81 -11.57 43.04
CA MET A 147 -3.84 -12.46 43.62
C MET A 147 -3.22 -13.55 44.50
N VAL A 148 -2.16 -14.22 44.04
CA VAL A 148 -1.44 -15.22 44.82
C VAL A 148 -0.86 -14.61 46.10
N SER A 149 -0.27 -13.41 46.01
CA SER A 149 0.29 -12.72 47.17
C SER A 149 -0.78 -12.30 48.17
N MET A 150 -1.90 -11.74 47.69
CA MET A 150 -3.03 -11.32 48.53
C MET A 150 -3.69 -12.52 49.25
N VAL A 151 -3.92 -13.64 48.54
CA VAL A 151 -4.49 -14.87 49.15
C VAL A 151 -3.58 -15.44 50.25
N LYS A 152 -2.26 -15.39 50.08
CA LYS A 152 -1.30 -15.83 51.09
C LYS A 152 -1.27 -14.93 52.33
N LEU A 153 -1.58 -13.65 52.20
CA LEU A 153 -1.60 -12.69 53.29
C LEU A 153 -2.90 -12.78 54.09
N ASP A 154 -4.07 -12.67 53.45
CA ASP A 154 -5.39 -12.80 54.08
C ASP A 154 -6.48 -13.08 53.02
N LEU A 155 -7.09 -14.27 53.07
CA LEU A 155 -8.10 -14.68 52.12
C LEU A 155 -9.40 -13.86 52.20
N PRO A 156 -9.98 -13.57 53.41
CA PRO A 156 -11.19 -12.75 53.52
C PRO A 156 -11.01 -11.33 52.91
N LEU A 157 -9.89 -10.68 53.17
CA LEU A 157 -9.62 -9.34 52.60
C LEU A 157 -9.40 -9.39 51.09
N THR A 158 -8.82 -10.49 50.58
CA THR A 158 -8.72 -10.75 49.15
C THR A 158 -10.08 -10.81 48.48
N LEU A 159 -11.03 -11.55 49.08
CA LEU A 159 -12.40 -11.66 48.55
C LEU A 159 -13.10 -10.30 48.48
N VAL A 160 -12.90 -9.44 49.49
CA VAL A 160 -13.44 -8.06 49.49
C VAL A 160 -12.85 -7.26 48.33
N SER A 161 -11.53 -7.37 48.09
CA SER A 161 -10.84 -6.67 46.99
C SER A 161 -11.34 -7.14 45.62
N VAL A 162 -11.51 -8.45 45.45
CA VAL A 162 -11.88 -9.06 44.16
C VAL A 162 -13.36 -8.86 43.83
N ALA A 163 -14.24 -8.73 44.84
CA ALA A 163 -15.69 -8.63 44.62
C ALA A 163 -16.13 -7.48 43.71
N ILE A 164 -15.38 -6.40 43.67
CA ILE A 164 -15.68 -5.22 42.81
C ILE A 164 -15.14 -5.37 41.39
N LEU A 165 -14.08 -6.16 41.18
CA LEU A 165 -13.40 -6.25 39.88
C LEU A 165 -14.32 -6.68 38.72
N PRO A 166 -15.24 -7.64 38.85
CA PRO A 166 -16.16 -8.01 37.78
C PRO A 166 -17.08 -6.85 37.37
N PHE A 167 -17.46 -5.98 38.29
CA PHE A 167 -18.30 -4.82 37.98
C PHE A 167 -17.50 -3.77 37.18
N VAL A 168 -16.25 -3.52 37.60
CA VAL A 168 -15.34 -2.61 36.84
C VAL A 168 -15.09 -3.13 35.44
N ALA A 169 -14.73 -4.41 35.29
CA ALA A 169 -14.55 -5.05 34.00
C ALA A 169 -15.82 -5.02 33.13
N GLY A 170 -17.00 -5.27 33.71
CA GLY A 170 -18.27 -5.21 33.01
C GLY A 170 -18.61 -3.81 32.47
N ILE A 171 -18.29 -2.75 33.25
CA ILE A 171 -18.47 -1.37 32.81
C ILE A 171 -17.42 -1.02 31.75
N ALA A 172 -16.16 -1.40 31.90
CA ALA A 172 -15.10 -1.16 30.93
C ALA A 172 -15.41 -1.80 29.56
N ILE A 173 -15.91 -3.04 29.55
CA ILE A 173 -16.34 -3.73 28.31
C ILE A 173 -17.53 -3.01 27.64
N ARG A 174 -18.47 -2.48 28.45
CA ARG A 174 -19.59 -1.69 27.89
C ARG A 174 -19.14 -0.36 27.32
N LEU A 175 -18.25 0.33 28.03
CA LEU A 175 -17.61 1.55 27.54
C LEU A 175 -16.99 1.34 26.17
N GLU A 176 -16.18 0.29 26.03
CA GLU A 176 -15.49 -0.02 24.78
C GLU A 176 -16.47 -0.27 23.63
N LYS A 177 -17.52 -1.06 23.88
CA LYS A 177 -18.55 -1.30 22.85
C LYS A 177 -19.30 -0.05 22.40
N GLU A 178 -19.54 0.90 23.30
CA GLU A 178 -20.16 2.19 22.92
C GLU A 178 -19.15 3.09 22.19
N LEU A 179 -17.87 3.09 22.63
CA LEU A 179 -16.80 3.82 21.97
C LEU A 179 -16.54 3.30 20.55
N ASP A 180 -16.49 1.99 20.34
CA ASP A 180 -16.27 1.40 19.00
C ASP A 180 -17.26 1.94 17.97
N ARG A 181 -18.56 1.99 18.33
CA ARG A 181 -19.60 2.52 17.44
C ARG A 181 -19.39 3.99 17.10
N VAL A 182 -18.95 4.77 18.08
CA VAL A 182 -18.69 6.20 17.87
C VAL A 182 -17.41 6.38 17.05
N TYR A 183 -16.38 5.59 17.29
CA TYR A 183 -15.14 5.61 16.51
C TYR A 183 -15.37 5.21 15.04
N ASP A 184 -16.21 4.21 14.78
CA ASP A 184 -16.59 3.85 13.42
C ASP A 184 -17.27 5.02 12.70
N ALA A 185 -18.22 5.70 13.37
CA ALA A 185 -18.90 6.85 12.80
C ALA A 185 -17.95 8.06 12.59
N ILE A 186 -17.03 8.31 13.53
CA ILE A 186 -15.98 9.32 13.40
C ILE A 186 -15.06 9.01 12.21
N SER A 187 -14.64 7.75 12.08
CA SER A 187 -13.77 7.31 10.99
C SER A 187 -14.43 7.46 9.62
N GLU A 188 -15.70 7.08 9.51
CA GLU A 188 -16.49 7.23 8.28
C GLU A 188 -16.62 8.71 7.89
N GLU A 189 -17.02 9.60 8.84
CA GLU A 189 -17.15 11.02 8.56
C GLU A 189 -15.81 11.69 8.25
N ASN A 190 -14.72 11.27 8.92
CA ASN A 190 -13.37 11.73 8.62
C ASN A 190 -12.95 11.35 7.19
N ALA A 191 -13.28 10.13 6.73
CA ALA A 191 -13.02 9.71 5.36
C ALA A 191 -13.77 10.59 4.34
N VAL A 192 -15.06 10.88 4.59
CA VAL A 192 -15.86 11.80 3.74
C VAL A 192 -15.26 13.20 3.73
N MET A 193 -14.91 13.73 4.90
CA MET A 193 -14.31 15.07 5.03
C MET A 193 -12.98 15.17 4.29
N ASN A 194 -12.13 14.15 4.41
CA ASN A 194 -10.84 14.06 3.70
C ASN A 194 -11.05 13.98 2.18
N THR A 195 -12.04 13.21 1.71
CA THR A 195 -12.40 13.15 0.28
C THR A 195 -12.81 14.52 -0.24
N VAL A 196 -13.69 15.22 0.48
CA VAL A 196 -14.11 16.60 0.13
C VAL A 196 -12.92 17.55 0.07
N ALA A 197 -12.00 17.46 1.04
CA ALA A 197 -10.79 18.29 1.04
C ALA A 197 -9.87 17.95 -0.15
N GLN A 198 -9.64 16.68 -0.40
CA GLN A 198 -8.77 16.19 -1.48
C GLN A 198 -9.32 16.59 -2.86
N GLU A 199 -10.64 16.41 -3.10
CA GLU A 199 -11.30 16.84 -4.33
C GLU A 199 -11.14 18.34 -4.55
N ASN A 200 -11.36 19.15 -3.51
CA ASN A 200 -11.24 20.60 -3.58
C ASN A 200 -9.81 21.07 -3.82
N LEU A 201 -8.81 20.43 -3.20
CA LEU A 201 -7.40 20.77 -3.41
C LEU A 201 -6.93 20.33 -4.81
N ALA A 202 -7.30 19.14 -5.27
CA ALA A 202 -6.99 18.67 -6.61
C ALA A 202 -7.68 19.52 -7.68
N GLY A 203 -8.96 19.88 -7.46
CA GLY A 203 -9.78 20.68 -8.36
C GLY A 203 -9.73 22.19 -8.11
N VAL A 204 -8.75 22.71 -7.35
CA VAL A 204 -8.75 24.13 -6.91
C VAL A 204 -8.82 25.13 -8.07
N ARG A 205 -8.21 24.82 -9.21
CA ARG A 205 -8.28 25.66 -10.41
C ARG A 205 -9.71 25.77 -10.93
N THR A 206 -10.45 24.66 -10.93
CA THR A 206 -11.87 24.61 -11.33
C THR A 206 -12.73 25.41 -10.35
N VAL A 207 -12.55 25.20 -9.04
CA VAL A 207 -13.27 25.93 -8.00
C VAL A 207 -13.07 27.43 -8.17
N LYS A 208 -11.83 27.87 -8.40
CA LYS A 208 -11.48 29.29 -8.63
C LYS A 208 -12.03 29.83 -9.94
N SER A 209 -11.96 29.07 -11.04
CA SER A 209 -12.46 29.53 -12.35
C SER A 209 -13.98 29.75 -12.35
N PHE A 210 -14.71 29.04 -11.51
CA PHE A 210 -16.16 29.21 -11.35
C PHE A 210 -16.58 30.05 -10.13
N ALA A 211 -15.60 30.63 -9.39
CA ALA A 211 -15.81 31.43 -8.17
C ALA A 211 -16.71 30.71 -7.15
N ARG A 212 -16.49 29.40 -6.94
CA ARG A 212 -17.32 28.54 -6.08
C ARG A 212 -16.72 28.29 -4.69
N GLU A 213 -15.69 29.03 -4.28
CA GLU A 213 -15.07 28.88 -2.96
C GLU A 213 -16.08 28.94 -1.79
N PRO A 214 -17.06 29.87 -1.76
CA PRO A 214 -18.02 29.90 -0.65
C PRO A 214 -18.89 28.64 -0.57
N TYR A 215 -19.22 28.04 -1.72
CA TYR A 215 -20.01 26.80 -1.78
C TYR A 215 -19.20 25.62 -1.23
N GLU A 216 -17.96 25.46 -1.68
CA GLU A 216 -17.09 24.36 -1.24
C GLU A 216 -16.71 24.50 0.25
N ILE A 217 -16.45 25.74 0.73
CA ILE A 217 -16.25 26.00 2.16
C ILE A 217 -17.49 25.59 2.97
N LYS A 218 -18.69 25.89 2.48
CA LYS A 218 -19.93 25.50 3.15
C LYS A 218 -20.10 23.97 3.17
N LYS A 219 -19.77 23.28 2.07
CA LYS A 219 -19.79 21.82 1.96
C LYS A 219 -18.83 21.19 2.99
N PHE A 220 -17.57 21.63 3.02
CA PHE A 220 -16.57 21.17 3.99
C PHE A 220 -17.01 21.45 5.44
N ARG A 221 -17.49 22.67 5.72
CA ARG A 221 -17.96 23.06 7.07
C ARG A 221 -19.08 22.16 7.59
N LYS A 222 -20.00 21.70 6.72
CA LYS A 222 -21.06 20.76 7.10
C LYS A 222 -20.49 19.45 7.63
N HIS A 223 -19.51 18.86 6.95
CA HIS A 223 -18.87 17.61 7.37
C HIS A 223 -17.98 17.82 8.60
N ASN A 224 -17.25 18.94 8.66
CA ASN A 224 -16.45 19.29 9.83
C ASN A 224 -17.31 19.48 11.09
N GLN A 225 -18.51 20.08 10.95
CA GLN A 225 -19.45 20.19 12.07
C GLN A 225 -19.94 18.81 12.53
N LYS A 226 -20.31 17.94 11.60
CA LYS A 226 -20.73 16.57 11.94
C LYS A 226 -19.60 15.78 12.60
N TYR A 227 -18.36 15.92 12.12
CA TYR A 227 -17.18 15.34 12.76
C TYR A 227 -17.00 15.87 14.20
N CYS A 228 -17.18 17.18 14.41
CA CYS A 228 -17.15 17.77 15.75
C CYS A 228 -18.25 17.20 16.66
N ASP A 229 -19.48 17.08 16.16
CA ASP A 229 -20.61 16.54 16.92
C ASP A 229 -20.37 15.09 17.34
N LEU A 230 -19.81 14.25 16.45
CA LEU A 230 -19.44 12.87 16.76
C LEU A 230 -18.31 12.77 17.81
N ASN A 231 -17.32 13.67 17.77
CA ASN A 231 -16.31 13.75 18.83
C ASN A 231 -16.89 14.22 20.16
N MET A 232 -17.92 15.08 20.13
CA MET A 232 -18.68 15.44 21.34
C MET A 232 -19.47 14.25 21.87
N ASP A 233 -20.01 13.38 21.01
CA ASP A 233 -20.67 12.14 21.43
C ASP A 233 -19.67 11.17 22.06
N GLN A 234 -18.44 11.05 21.53
CA GLN A 234 -17.35 10.32 22.17
C GLN A 234 -17.08 10.84 23.60
N ALA A 235 -16.96 12.16 23.74
CA ALA A 235 -16.75 12.77 25.05
C ALA A 235 -17.91 12.48 26.00
N ARG A 236 -19.16 12.46 25.52
CA ARG A 236 -20.35 12.11 26.33
C ARG A 236 -20.30 10.64 26.79
N VAL A 237 -19.87 9.73 25.92
CA VAL A 237 -19.69 8.32 26.30
C VAL A 237 -18.63 8.18 27.40
N LEU A 238 -17.47 8.82 27.25
CA LEU A 238 -16.42 8.83 28.28
C LEU A 238 -16.95 9.43 29.61
N MET A 239 -17.59 10.60 29.56
CA MET A 239 -18.16 11.22 30.78
C MET A 239 -19.22 10.37 31.48
N LYS A 240 -19.88 9.45 30.77
CA LYS A 240 -20.88 8.53 31.36
C LYS A 240 -20.24 7.39 32.13
N TYR A 241 -19.13 6.82 31.62
CA TYR A 241 -18.54 5.58 32.14
C TYR A 241 -17.28 5.80 32.98
N ASP A 242 -16.39 6.72 32.64
CA ASP A 242 -15.14 6.98 33.36
C ASP A 242 -15.35 7.33 34.84
N PRO A 243 -16.32 8.22 35.20
CA PRO A 243 -16.57 8.50 36.61
C PRO A 243 -17.07 7.27 37.39
N ALA A 244 -17.85 6.38 36.73
CA ALA A 244 -18.32 5.16 37.37
C ALA A 244 -17.19 4.16 37.62
N ILE A 245 -16.28 3.98 36.65
CA ILE A 245 -15.09 3.15 36.81
C ILE A 245 -14.20 3.73 37.92
N SER A 246 -13.90 5.02 37.88
CA SER A 246 -13.10 5.70 38.90
C SER A 246 -13.75 5.65 40.29
N PHE A 247 -15.08 5.72 40.37
CA PHE A 247 -15.79 5.57 41.65
C PHE A 247 -15.65 4.16 42.22
N LEU A 248 -15.88 3.14 41.40
CA LEU A 248 -15.77 1.73 41.83
C LEU A 248 -14.35 1.36 42.26
N THR A 249 -13.33 1.81 41.53
CA THR A 249 -11.94 1.54 41.90
C THR A 249 -11.49 2.27 43.16
N LYS A 250 -11.99 3.50 43.39
CA LYS A 250 -11.81 4.18 44.67
C LYS A 250 -12.59 3.54 45.81
N LEU A 251 -13.83 3.13 45.54
CA LEU A 251 -14.66 2.41 46.52
C LEU A 251 -14.02 1.09 46.95
N MET A 252 -13.42 0.34 46.02
CA MET A 252 -12.66 -0.87 46.31
C MET A 252 -11.56 -0.57 47.34
N ARG A 253 -10.77 0.47 47.16
CA ARG A 253 -9.73 0.87 48.12
C ARG A 253 -10.28 1.25 49.48
N VAL A 254 -11.42 1.96 49.51
CA VAL A 254 -12.10 2.31 50.78
C VAL A 254 -12.60 1.05 51.50
N LEU A 255 -13.20 0.09 50.76
CA LEU A 255 -13.65 -1.16 51.38
C LEU A 255 -12.49 -2.01 51.91
N VAL A 256 -11.37 -2.08 51.20
CA VAL A 256 -10.14 -2.73 51.67
C VAL A 256 -9.63 -2.04 52.92
N LEU A 257 -9.62 -0.69 52.97
CA LEU A 257 -9.20 0.06 54.15
C LEU A 257 -10.12 -0.18 55.36
N LEU A 258 -11.46 -0.18 55.17
CA LEU A 258 -12.43 -0.41 56.21
C LEU A 258 -12.38 -1.85 56.75
N ALA A 259 -12.45 -2.85 55.84
CA ALA A 259 -12.40 -4.28 56.22
C ALA A 259 -11.04 -4.67 56.82
N GLY A 260 -9.94 -4.15 56.22
CA GLY A 260 -8.59 -4.36 56.73
C GLY A 260 -8.35 -3.64 58.03
N GLY A 261 -8.81 -2.38 58.18
CA GLY A 261 -8.75 -1.64 59.45
C GLY A 261 -9.50 -2.33 60.57
N TYR A 262 -10.70 -2.86 60.29
CA TYR A 262 -11.43 -3.70 61.22
C TYR A 262 -10.61 -4.96 61.62
N GLY A 263 -9.96 -5.60 60.63
CA GLY A 263 -9.07 -6.75 60.89
C GLY A 263 -7.86 -6.41 61.77
N VAL A 264 -7.27 -5.21 61.59
CA VAL A 264 -6.15 -4.73 62.40
C VAL A 264 -6.60 -4.48 63.84
N ILE A 265 -7.73 -3.77 64.05
CA ILE A 265 -8.29 -3.49 65.39
C ILE A 265 -8.57 -4.76 66.16
N HIS A 266 -9.03 -5.82 65.50
CA HIS A 266 -9.31 -7.12 66.14
C HIS A 266 -8.11 -8.08 66.12
N GLY A 267 -6.92 -7.62 65.72
CA GLY A 267 -5.68 -8.42 65.80
C GLY A 267 -5.63 -9.58 64.80
N ARG A 268 -6.50 -9.60 63.75
CA ARG A 268 -6.50 -10.65 62.71
C ARG A 268 -5.36 -10.44 61.70
N ILE A 269 -5.08 -9.20 61.36
CA ILE A 269 -3.98 -8.82 60.43
C ILE A 269 -3.16 -7.69 61.06
N THR A 270 -1.93 -7.52 60.60
CA THR A 270 -1.06 -6.40 61.01
C THR A 270 -1.33 -5.16 60.18
N LEU A 271 -0.83 -4.00 60.64
CA LEU A 271 -0.91 -2.74 59.91
C LEU A 271 -0.08 -2.83 58.61
N GLY A 272 1.06 -3.54 58.66
CA GLY A 272 1.87 -3.80 57.48
C GLY A 272 1.16 -4.63 56.43
N VAL A 273 0.37 -5.63 56.81
CA VAL A 273 -0.47 -6.40 55.87
C VAL A 273 -1.50 -5.51 55.22
N LEU A 274 -2.16 -4.61 55.93
CA LEU A 274 -3.10 -3.65 55.34
C LEU A 274 -2.44 -2.76 54.32
N THR A 275 -1.25 -2.23 54.61
CA THR A 275 -0.51 -1.37 53.64
C THR A 275 -0.13 -2.14 52.37
N ALA A 276 0.36 -3.37 52.50
CA ALA A 276 0.64 -4.24 51.35
C ALA A 276 -0.59 -4.53 50.51
N PHE A 277 -1.77 -4.77 51.14
CA PHE A 277 -3.04 -4.94 50.41
C PHE A 277 -3.44 -3.68 49.59
N MET A 278 -3.26 -2.49 50.16
CA MET A 278 -3.55 -1.23 49.46
C MET A 278 -2.68 -1.09 48.21
N GLU A 279 -1.39 -1.45 48.29
CA GLU A 279 -0.48 -1.43 47.15
C GLU A 279 -0.85 -2.48 46.09
N TYR A 280 -1.09 -3.74 46.48
CA TYR A 280 -1.53 -4.79 45.54
C TYR A 280 -2.86 -4.44 44.86
N THR A 281 -3.80 -3.88 45.59
CA THR A 281 -5.08 -3.40 45.02
C THR A 281 -4.85 -2.33 43.94
N SER A 282 -3.91 -1.43 44.17
CA SER A 282 -3.53 -0.40 43.18
C SER A 282 -2.91 -1.00 41.90
N LYS A 283 -2.08 -2.05 42.05
CA LYS A 283 -1.41 -2.71 40.93
C LYS A 283 -2.36 -3.47 40.01
N ILE A 284 -3.42 -4.11 40.55
CA ILE A 284 -4.40 -4.83 39.73
C ILE A 284 -5.44 -3.91 39.10
N THR A 285 -5.56 -2.66 39.55
CA THR A 285 -6.59 -1.73 39.08
C THR A 285 -6.38 -1.38 37.60
N TRP A 286 -5.17 -0.95 37.20
CA TRP A 286 -4.88 -0.48 35.86
C TRP A 286 -5.16 -1.50 34.74
N PRO A 287 -4.71 -2.78 34.84
CA PRO A 287 -5.01 -3.76 33.80
C PRO A 287 -6.52 -4.04 33.62
N ILE A 288 -7.28 -3.93 34.71
CA ILE A 288 -8.73 -4.19 34.70
C ILE A 288 -9.49 -2.98 34.11
N GLU A 289 -9.08 -1.77 34.47
CA GLU A 289 -9.65 -0.54 33.85
C GLU A 289 -9.45 -0.51 32.33
N ASN A 290 -8.31 -1.03 31.84
CA ASN A 290 -7.95 -1.00 30.43
C ASN A 290 -8.27 -2.31 29.66
N VAL A 291 -8.98 -3.27 30.28
CA VAL A 291 -9.28 -4.56 29.64
C VAL A 291 -10.07 -4.42 28.33
N GLY A 292 -10.93 -3.43 28.24
CA GLY A 292 -11.71 -3.13 27.05
C GLY A 292 -10.80 -2.69 25.89
N TRP A 293 -10.01 -1.65 26.10
CA TRP A 293 -9.05 -1.15 25.10
C TRP A 293 -8.06 -2.22 24.65
N LEU A 294 -7.47 -2.98 25.59
CA LEU A 294 -6.55 -4.07 25.25
C LEU A 294 -7.25 -5.17 24.43
N GLY A 295 -8.50 -5.48 24.75
CA GLY A 295 -9.33 -6.41 23.99
C GLY A 295 -9.59 -5.94 22.56
N ASN A 296 -9.85 -4.65 22.35
CA ASN A 296 -10.05 -4.05 21.04
C ASN A 296 -8.76 -4.08 20.21
N CYS A 297 -7.61 -3.74 20.79
CA CYS A 297 -6.32 -3.88 20.10
C CYS A 297 -6.12 -5.32 19.58
N PHE A 298 -6.44 -6.31 20.39
CA PHE A 298 -6.33 -7.72 20.00
C PHE A 298 -7.30 -8.10 18.87
N ALA A 299 -8.57 -7.70 18.98
CA ALA A 299 -9.58 -7.94 17.95
C ALA A 299 -9.22 -7.26 16.62
N SER A 300 -8.74 -6.02 16.67
CA SER A 300 -8.27 -5.25 15.51
C SER A 300 -7.11 -5.94 14.80
N ALA A 301 -6.12 -6.45 15.55
CA ALA A 301 -4.99 -7.19 14.98
C ALA A 301 -5.43 -8.50 14.32
N ILE A 302 -6.41 -9.22 14.88
CA ILE A 302 -6.98 -10.42 14.26
C ILE A 302 -7.67 -10.07 12.95
N ALA A 303 -8.46 -8.98 12.91
CA ALA A 303 -9.13 -8.54 11.71
C ALA A 303 -8.13 -8.14 10.62
N SER A 304 -7.08 -7.37 10.97
CA SER A 304 -6.00 -7.00 10.06
C SER A 304 -5.25 -8.21 9.53
N ASN A 305 -4.91 -9.18 10.38
CA ASN A 305 -4.28 -10.43 9.95
C ASN A 305 -5.15 -11.21 8.94
N LYS A 306 -6.47 -11.25 9.13
CA LYS A 306 -7.37 -11.90 8.17
C LYS A 306 -7.33 -11.21 6.80
N LYS A 307 -7.28 -9.87 6.77
CA LYS A 307 -7.18 -9.09 5.52
C LYS A 307 -5.85 -9.34 4.82
N LEU A 308 -4.73 -9.30 5.55
CA LEU A 308 -3.40 -9.58 5.00
C LEU A 308 -3.29 -11.01 4.47
N ASN A 309 -3.84 -11.99 5.19
CA ASN A 309 -3.86 -13.38 4.74
C ASN A 309 -4.68 -13.57 3.46
N LYS A 310 -5.74 -12.77 3.23
CA LYS A 310 -6.48 -12.79 1.97
C LYS A 310 -5.60 -12.37 0.80
N ILE A 311 -4.82 -11.29 0.95
CA ILE A 311 -3.89 -10.84 -0.09
C ILE A 311 -2.79 -11.88 -0.33
N LEU A 312 -2.17 -12.39 0.73
CA LEU A 312 -1.09 -13.39 0.64
C LEU A 312 -1.56 -14.76 0.12
N ALA A 313 -2.86 -15.03 0.14
CA ALA A 313 -3.44 -16.24 -0.43
C ALA A 313 -3.77 -16.10 -1.92
N GLU A 314 -3.82 -14.88 -2.44
CA GLU A 314 -4.04 -14.61 -3.86
C GLU A 314 -2.86 -15.16 -4.66
N GLU A 315 -3.13 -15.89 -5.72
CA GLU A 315 -2.11 -16.42 -6.60
C GLU A 315 -2.09 -15.64 -7.91
N PRO A 316 -0.90 -15.35 -8.48
CA PRO A 316 -0.83 -14.73 -9.79
C PRO A 316 -1.57 -15.61 -10.81
N GLN A 317 -2.50 -15.04 -11.56
CA GLN A 317 -3.19 -15.76 -12.64
C GLN A 317 -2.23 -16.07 -13.79
N ILE A 318 -1.31 -15.13 -14.07
CA ILE A 318 -0.24 -15.31 -15.03
C ILE A 318 0.99 -15.82 -14.27
N ALA A 319 1.26 -17.11 -14.41
CA ALA A 319 2.38 -17.76 -13.76
C ALA A 319 3.51 -18.08 -14.77
N GLU A 320 4.72 -18.24 -14.24
CA GLU A 320 5.81 -18.80 -15.02
C GLU A 320 5.46 -20.24 -15.42
N PRO A 321 5.77 -20.67 -16.66
CA PRO A 321 5.55 -22.05 -17.08
C PRO A 321 6.39 -23.03 -16.25
N GLU A 322 5.86 -24.23 -15.97
CA GLU A 322 6.58 -25.25 -15.20
C GLU A 322 7.87 -25.72 -15.89
N ASN A 323 7.85 -25.79 -17.24
CA ASN A 323 9.00 -26.17 -18.06
C ASN A 323 9.23 -25.10 -19.13
N PRO A 324 9.86 -23.96 -18.78
CA PRO A 324 10.05 -22.86 -19.71
C PRO A 324 11.02 -23.23 -20.84
N VAL A 325 10.70 -22.81 -22.05
CA VAL A 325 11.61 -22.87 -23.19
C VAL A 325 12.59 -21.71 -23.08
N GLU A 326 13.84 -21.99 -22.72
CA GLU A 326 14.88 -20.94 -22.66
C GLU A 326 15.46 -20.69 -24.04
N LEU A 327 15.34 -19.46 -24.51
CA LEU A 327 15.88 -18.99 -25.78
C LEU A 327 16.93 -17.91 -25.53
N SER A 328 18.05 -18.00 -26.23
CA SER A 328 19.18 -17.08 -26.04
C SER A 328 18.99 -15.73 -26.72
N LYS A 329 18.27 -15.67 -27.83
CA LYS A 329 17.87 -14.46 -28.55
C LYS A 329 16.58 -14.71 -29.31
N LEU A 330 15.70 -13.72 -29.31
CA LEU A 330 14.47 -13.67 -30.11
C LEU A 330 14.63 -12.56 -31.14
N PRO A 331 14.58 -12.87 -32.45
CA PRO A 331 14.65 -11.87 -33.55
C PRO A 331 13.49 -10.89 -33.53
N GLY A 332 12.31 -11.30 -33.06
CA GLY A 332 11.15 -10.44 -32.90
C GLY A 332 10.08 -10.62 -33.96
N ASP A 333 9.93 -11.84 -34.51
CA ASP A 333 8.75 -12.22 -35.29
C ASP A 333 7.59 -12.44 -34.34
N LEU A 334 6.44 -11.80 -34.63
CA LEU A 334 5.24 -11.86 -33.81
C LEU A 334 4.07 -12.36 -34.63
N GLU A 335 3.34 -13.34 -34.14
CA GLU A 335 2.17 -13.90 -34.78
C GLU A 335 1.00 -14.00 -33.80
N PHE A 336 -0.15 -13.52 -34.21
CA PHE A 336 -1.43 -13.69 -33.54
C PHE A 336 -2.25 -14.67 -34.37
N HIS A 337 -2.64 -15.79 -33.79
CA HIS A 337 -3.40 -16.84 -34.48
C HIS A 337 -4.81 -16.95 -33.92
N HIS A 338 -5.79 -16.43 -34.65
CA HIS A 338 -7.23 -16.48 -34.32
C HIS A 338 -7.49 -16.16 -32.85
N VAL A 339 -6.94 -15.03 -32.38
CA VAL A 339 -6.97 -14.65 -30.95
C VAL A 339 -8.30 -14.08 -30.56
N ASP A 340 -8.95 -14.71 -29.59
CA ASP A 340 -10.10 -14.17 -28.86
C ASP A 340 -9.69 -13.74 -27.46
N PHE A 341 -10.21 -12.62 -27.00
CA PHE A 341 -10.03 -12.18 -25.64
C PHE A 341 -11.30 -11.55 -25.06
N SER A 342 -11.68 -12.04 -23.87
CA SER A 342 -12.79 -11.51 -23.06
C SER A 342 -12.29 -11.09 -21.69
N LEU A 343 -12.73 -9.93 -21.21
CA LEU A 343 -12.48 -9.46 -19.87
C LEU A 343 -13.81 -9.44 -19.10
N HIS A 344 -13.87 -10.17 -17.97
CA HIS A 344 -15.11 -10.30 -17.18
C HIS A 344 -16.32 -10.69 -18.03
N ASP A 345 -16.19 -11.74 -18.85
CA ASP A 345 -17.21 -12.26 -19.79
C ASP A 345 -17.62 -11.28 -20.89
N THR A 346 -16.98 -10.13 -21.00
CA THR A 346 -17.23 -9.18 -22.10
C THR A 346 -16.19 -9.39 -23.19
N PRO A 347 -16.61 -9.76 -24.43
CA PRO A 347 -15.68 -9.93 -25.54
C PRO A 347 -15.08 -8.59 -25.94
N ILE A 348 -13.75 -8.52 -26.00
CA ILE A 348 -12.99 -7.33 -26.37
C ILE A 348 -12.31 -7.50 -27.72
N LEU A 349 -11.71 -8.66 -27.97
CA LEU A 349 -11.10 -9.03 -29.24
C LEU A 349 -11.72 -10.32 -29.74
N GLN A 350 -11.94 -10.43 -31.05
CA GLN A 350 -12.55 -11.57 -31.72
C GLN A 350 -11.84 -11.86 -33.04
N ASP A 351 -11.29 -13.05 -33.17
CA ASP A 351 -10.65 -13.57 -34.37
C ASP A 351 -9.54 -12.65 -34.91
N ILE A 352 -8.65 -12.23 -34.03
CA ILE A 352 -7.50 -11.40 -34.38
C ILE A 352 -6.39 -12.30 -34.93
N ASP A 353 -6.10 -12.12 -36.21
CA ASP A 353 -5.07 -12.88 -36.92
C ASP A 353 -4.17 -11.94 -37.75
N PHE A 354 -2.88 -11.90 -37.42
CA PHE A 354 -1.86 -11.13 -38.15
C PHE A 354 -0.45 -11.61 -37.82
N THR A 355 0.51 -11.26 -38.70
CA THR A 355 1.93 -11.55 -38.54
C THR A 355 2.75 -10.28 -38.72
N LEU A 356 3.64 -9.99 -37.78
CA LEU A 356 4.64 -8.95 -37.87
C LEU A 356 6.02 -9.60 -38.01
N LYS A 357 6.65 -9.46 -39.17
CA LYS A 357 8.00 -9.97 -39.43
C LYS A 357 9.06 -9.01 -38.91
N GLN A 358 10.21 -9.56 -38.56
CA GLN A 358 11.37 -8.78 -38.11
C GLN A 358 11.63 -7.58 -39.00
N GLY A 359 11.80 -6.40 -38.39
CA GLY A 359 12.13 -5.15 -39.08
C GLY A 359 10.94 -4.47 -39.76
N HIS A 360 9.77 -5.08 -39.85
CA HIS A 360 8.58 -4.48 -40.41
C HIS A 360 7.83 -3.59 -39.41
N THR A 361 7.02 -2.69 -39.94
CA THR A 361 6.18 -1.78 -39.18
C THR A 361 4.71 -2.12 -39.40
N LEU A 362 4.01 -2.41 -38.31
CA LEU A 362 2.57 -2.62 -38.27
C LEU A 362 1.85 -1.40 -37.71
N GLY A 363 0.95 -0.80 -38.48
CA GLY A 363 0.06 0.25 -38.01
C GLY A 363 -1.26 -0.35 -37.50
N ILE A 364 -1.73 0.06 -36.34
CA ILE A 364 -3.03 -0.35 -35.80
C ILE A 364 -3.88 0.90 -35.59
N MET A 365 -5.00 0.97 -36.27
CA MET A 365 -5.96 2.06 -36.17
C MET A 365 -7.35 1.56 -35.75
N GLY A 366 -8.24 2.47 -35.45
CA GLY A 366 -9.63 2.18 -35.10
C GLY A 366 -10.17 3.14 -34.05
N MET A 367 -11.49 3.08 -33.82
CA MET A 367 -12.17 3.94 -32.87
C MET A 367 -11.72 3.66 -31.42
N THR A 368 -11.96 4.61 -30.53
CA THR A 368 -11.74 4.40 -29.08
C THR A 368 -12.60 3.22 -28.63
N GLY A 369 -12.00 2.31 -27.84
CA GLY A 369 -12.69 1.11 -27.37
C GLY A 369 -12.70 -0.07 -28.35
N SER A 370 -12.03 0.02 -29.53
CA SER A 370 -11.96 -1.09 -30.50
C SER A 370 -11.00 -2.22 -30.14
N GLY A 371 -10.27 -2.11 -28.99
CA GLY A 371 -9.37 -3.17 -28.49
C GLY A 371 -7.89 -2.99 -28.83
N LYS A 372 -7.46 -1.84 -29.38
CA LYS A 372 -6.05 -1.58 -29.78
C LYS A 372 -5.03 -1.81 -28.65
N THR A 373 -5.23 -1.16 -27.52
CA THR A 373 -4.35 -1.29 -26.33
C THR A 373 -4.40 -2.71 -25.77
N THR A 374 -5.50 -3.44 -25.95
CA THR A 374 -5.63 -4.83 -25.51
C THR A 374 -4.65 -5.75 -26.26
N ILE A 375 -4.37 -5.49 -27.55
CA ILE A 375 -3.36 -6.24 -28.31
C ILE A 375 -1.99 -6.10 -27.64
N VAL A 376 -1.63 -4.89 -27.17
CA VAL A 376 -0.37 -4.65 -26.45
C VAL A 376 -0.35 -5.38 -25.10
N ASN A 377 -1.44 -5.33 -24.36
CA ASN A 377 -1.54 -6.02 -23.07
C ASN A 377 -1.41 -7.54 -23.20
N LEU A 378 -1.91 -8.13 -24.28
CA LEU A 378 -1.75 -9.54 -24.60
C LEU A 378 -0.32 -9.88 -25.03
N LEU A 379 0.33 -9.01 -25.82
CA LEU A 379 1.74 -9.16 -26.22
C LEU A 379 2.66 -9.18 -24.98
N GLU A 380 2.45 -8.25 -24.01
CA GLU A 380 3.19 -8.19 -22.74
C GLU A 380 2.81 -9.32 -21.77
N ARG A 381 1.84 -10.16 -22.18
CA ARG A 381 1.27 -11.20 -21.34
C ARG A 381 0.85 -10.66 -19.97
N PHE A 382 0.13 -9.53 -19.96
CA PHE A 382 -0.59 -9.04 -18.78
C PHE A 382 -1.85 -9.85 -18.54
N TYR A 383 -2.40 -10.40 -19.62
CA TYR A 383 -3.52 -11.34 -19.66
C TYR A 383 -3.18 -12.49 -20.62
N ASP A 384 -3.73 -13.66 -20.41
CA ASP A 384 -3.72 -14.74 -21.39
C ASP A 384 -4.94 -14.67 -22.29
N VAL A 385 -4.84 -15.13 -23.53
CA VAL A 385 -5.95 -15.16 -24.50
C VAL A 385 -7.05 -16.12 -24.05
N THR A 386 -8.30 -15.83 -24.44
CA THR A 386 -9.45 -16.71 -24.16
C THR A 386 -9.47 -17.91 -25.11
N ASP A 387 -9.17 -17.68 -26.39
CA ASP A 387 -9.00 -18.71 -27.43
C ASP A 387 -7.90 -18.26 -28.40
N GLY A 388 -7.36 -19.19 -29.20
CA GLY A 388 -6.21 -18.95 -30.04
C GLY A 388 -4.88 -18.93 -29.27
N TYR A 389 -3.84 -18.38 -29.90
CA TYR A 389 -2.50 -18.27 -29.28
C TYR A 389 -1.69 -17.15 -29.95
N ILE A 390 -0.65 -16.70 -29.20
CA ILE A 390 0.30 -15.69 -29.67
C ILE A 390 1.69 -16.34 -29.68
N CYS A 391 2.40 -16.22 -30.80
CA CYS A 391 3.78 -16.70 -30.92
C CYS A 391 4.77 -15.56 -31.03
N LEU A 392 5.91 -15.74 -30.37
CA LEU A 392 7.15 -14.99 -30.56
C LEU A 392 8.19 -15.94 -31.15
N ASP A 393 8.67 -15.63 -32.37
CA ASP A 393 9.64 -16.45 -33.09
C ASP A 393 9.25 -17.94 -33.15
N GLY A 394 7.96 -18.20 -33.47
CA GLY A 394 7.40 -19.54 -33.60
C GLY A 394 7.11 -20.26 -32.27
N HIS A 395 7.27 -19.61 -31.12
CA HIS A 395 7.00 -20.21 -29.81
C HIS A 395 5.81 -19.51 -29.14
N ASP A 396 4.85 -20.28 -28.65
CA ASP A 396 3.72 -19.76 -27.87
C ASP A 396 4.25 -19.02 -26.62
N ILE A 397 3.85 -17.75 -26.45
CA ILE A 397 4.30 -16.92 -25.31
C ILE A 397 3.98 -17.54 -23.94
N ARG A 398 3.03 -18.46 -23.85
CA ARG A 398 2.69 -19.20 -22.62
C ARG A 398 3.75 -20.22 -22.22
N THR A 399 4.59 -20.65 -23.17
CA THR A 399 5.68 -21.60 -22.94
C THR A 399 7.01 -20.92 -22.62
N LEU A 400 7.10 -19.62 -22.84
CA LEU A 400 8.29 -18.81 -22.60
C LEU A 400 8.29 -18.24 -21.17
N PRO A 401 9.47 -18.04 -20.55
CA PRO A 401 9.56 -17.26 -19.31
C PRO A 401 8.96 -15.87 -19.51
N LEU A 402 8.19 -15.38 -18.55
CA LEU A 402 7.62 -14.00 -18.60
C LEU A 402 8.68 -12.93 -18.83
N ARG A 403 9.86 -13.17 -18.25
CA ARG A 403 11.01 -12.28 -18.46
C ARG A 403 11.41 -12.22 -19.95
N THR A 404 11.47 -13.35 -20.63
CA THR A 404 11.84 -13.44 -22.06
C THR A 404 10.81 -12.73 -22.92
N VAL A 405 9.51 -13.00 -22.70
CA VAL A 405 8.41 -12.32 -23.41
C VAL A 405 8.53 -10.80 -23.27
N ARG A 406 8.68 -10.32 -22.04
CA ARG A 406 8.77 -8.89 -21.75
C ARG A 406 10.10 -8.25 -22.14
N ASP A 407 11.20 -9.02 -22.28
CA ASP A 407 12.48 -8.49 -22.78
C ASP A 407 12.48 -8.35 -24.31
N THR A 408 11.63 -9.08 -25.02
CA THR A 408 11.50 -9.04 -26.50
C THR A 408 10.77 -7.78 -26.98
N SER A 409 9.89 -7.19 -26.16
CA SER A 409 9.14 -5.99 -26.50
C SER A 409 9.51 -4.78 -25.65
N SER A 410 9.38 -3.59 -26.18
CA SER A 410 9.54 -2.32 -25.49
C SER A 410 8.32 -1.46 -25.78
N VAL A 411 7.57 -1.10 -24.74
CA VAL A 411 6.27 -0.43 -24.88
C VAL A 411 6.31 0.99 -24.35
N VAL A 412 5.86 1.94 -25.18
CA VAL A 412 5.47 3.27 -24.76
C VAL A 412 3.96 3.25 -24.57
N MET A 413 3.53 3.30 -23.33
CA MET A 413 2.12 3.24 -22.95
C MET A 413 1.41 4.56 -23.28
N GLN A 414 0.10 4.50 -23.55
CA GLN A 414 -0.77 5.66 -23.78
C GLN A 414 -0.72 6.63 -22.58
N ASP A 415 -0.87 6.11 -21.36
CA ASP A 415 -0.71 6.89 -20.15
C ASP A 415 0.75 6.87 -19.68
N VAL A 416 1.43 7.99 -19.88
CA VAL A 416 2.84 8.13 -19.51
C VAL A 416 2.99 8.23 -18.00
N PHE A 417 3.72 7.28 -17.42
CA PHE A 417 4.09 7.28 -16.02
C PHE A 417 5.59 7.51 -15.83
N LEU A 418 5.96 8.56 -15.10
CA LEU A 418 7.33 8.83 -14.67
C LEU A 418 7.43 8.71 -13.16
N PHE A 419 8.49 8.07 -12.69
CA PHE A 419 8.79 7.92 -11.27
C PHE A 419 9.39 9.19 -10.69
N SER A 420 9.17 9.42 -9.40
CA SER A 420 9.80 10.51 -8.64
C SER A 420 11.29 10.20 -8.42
N ASP A 421 12.06 10.38 -9.50
CA ASP A 421 13.48 10.09 -9.55
C ASP A 421 14.13 11.00 -10.60
N THR A 422 15.45 10.91 -10.82
CA THR A 422 16.12 11.69 -11.85
C THR A 422 15.65 11.31 -13.26
N ILE A 423 15.85 12.18 -14.24
CA ILE A 423 15.61 11.87 -15.66
C ILE A 423 16.45 10.66 -16.07
N SER A 424 17.73 10.63 -15.67
CA SER A 424 18.65 9.53 -15.92
C SER A 424 18.09 8.18 -15.41
N GLU A 425 17.63 8.11 -14.17
CA GLU A 425 17.07 6.87 -13.60
C GLU A 425 15.73 6.48 -14.24
N ASN A 426 14.90 7.46 -14.61
CA ASN A 426 13.69 7.19 -15.36
C ASN A 426 13.95 6.55 -16.73
N VAL A 427 15.03 6.94 -17.42
CA VAL A 427 15.43 6.32 -18.70
C VAL A 427 16.08 4.96 -18.48
N ARG A 428 16.94 4.81 -17.44
CA ARG A 428 17.59 3.55 -17.07
C ARG A 428 16.61 2.42 -16.71
N LEU A 429 15.40 2.77 -16.28
CA LEU A 429 14.36 1.78 -16.02
C LEU A 429 14.07 0.89 -17.25
N GLY A 430 14.29 1.38 -18.47
CA GLY A 430 14.16 0.63 -19.71
C GLY A 430 15.17 -0.51 -19.84
N SER A 431 16.30 -0.47 -19.14
CA SER A 431 17.35 -1.47 -19.23
C SER A 431 17.57 -2.20 -17.89
N ARG A 432 17.66 -3.53 -17.93
CA ARG A 432 17.96 -4.35 -16.74
C ARG A 432 19.46 -4.43 -16.43
N SER A 433 20.32 -4.00 -17.36
CA SER A 433 21.77 -3.91 -17.17
C SER A 433 22.15 -2.52 -16.67
N THR A 434 23.34 -2.39 -16.10
CA THR A 434 23.90 -1.09 -15.72
C THR A 434 24.19 -0.28 -16.99
N MET A 435 23.29 0.62 -17.34
CA MET A 435 23.39 1.48 -18.50
C MET A 435 24.41 2.59 -18.24
N LYS A 436 25.33 2.82 -19.17
CA LYS A 436 26.27 3.93 -19.10
C LYS A 436 25.58 5.25 -19.39
N SER A 437 26.12 6.36 -18.88
CA SER A 437 25.56 7.69 -19.12
C SER A 437 25.47 8.04 -20.60
N GLU A 438 26.44 7.59 -21.41
CA GLU A 438 26.42 7.79 -22.85
C GLU A 438 25.21 7.12 -23.54
N GLU A 439 24.83 5.92 -23.10
CA GLU A 439 23.66 5.19 -23.61
C GLU A 439 22.34 5.90 -23.23
N VAL A 440 22.29 6.48 -22.03
CA VAL A 440 21.16 7.34 -21.59
C VAL A 440 21.06 8.56 -22.51
N HIS A 441 22.18 9.26 -22.76
CA HIS A 441 22.21 10.43 -23.62
C HIS A 441 21.77 10.09 -25.05
N ASN A 442 22.25 8.97 -25.60
CA ASN A 442 21.86 8.50 -26.92
C ASN A 442 20.35 8.19 -27.01
N ALA A 443 19.77 7.56 -25.97
CA ALA A 443 18.33 7.28 -25.92
C ALA A 443 17.48 8.56 -25.82
N VAL A 444 17.91 9.51 -25.00
CA VAL A 444 17.27 10.84 -24.85
C VAL A 444 17.36 11.65 -26.13
N SER A 445 18.51 11.63 -26.80
CA SER A 445 18.71 12.28 -28.11
C SER A 445 17.83 11.65 -29.18
N ALA A 446 17.77 10.33 -29.28
CA ALA A 446 16.93 9.63 -30.26
C ALA A 446 15.42 9.86 -30.04
N ALA A 447 15.00 10.23 -28.83
CA ALA A 447 13.65 10.63 -28.49
C ALA A 447 13.43 12.18 -28.64
N CYS A 448 14.36 12.92 -29.21
CA CYS A 448 14.32 14.39 -29.35
C CYS A 448 14.09 15.11 -27.99
N ALA A 449 14.61 14.52 -26.90
CA ALA A 449 14.42 15.07 -25.56
C ALA A 449 15.62 15.88 -25.06
N SER A 450 16.79 15.80 -25.69
CA SER A 450 18.00 16.51 -25.30
C SER A 450 17.79 18.02 -25.25
N GLU A 451 17.06 18.58 -26.23
CA GLU A 451 16.79 20.01 -26.31
C GLU A 451 16.27 20.60 -24.99
N PHE A 452 15.28 19.97 -24.38
CA PHE A 452 14.75 20.49 -23.11
C PHE A 452 15.53 19.99 -21.90
N VAL A 453 16.10 18.78 -21.92
CA VAL A 453 16.86 18.23 -20.80
C VAL A 453 18.13 19.05 -20.55
N ASP A 454 18.86 19.44 -21.61
CA ASP A 454 20.10 20.21 -21.49
C ASP A 454 19.87 21.64 -20.96
N HIS A 455 18.63 22.16 -21.08
CA HIS A 455 18.23 23.47 -20.55
C HIS A 455 17.74 23.43 -19.09
N LEU A 456 17.57 22.24 -18.47
CA LEU A 456 17.25 22.13 -17.05
C LEU A 456 18.50 22.42 -16.20
N SER A 457 18.29 22.95 -14.98
CA SER A 457 19.39 23.34 -14.08
C SER A 457 20.33 22.20 -13.74
N ASP A 458 19.80 21.01 -13.53
CA ASP A 458 20.56 19.80 -13.18
C ASP A 458 20.58 18.78 -14.32
N GLN A 459 20.14 19.17 -15.52
CA GLN A 459 20.13 18.35 -16.73
C GLN A 459 19.56 16.95 -16.49
N TYR A 460 20.33 15.90 -16.75
CA TYR A 460 19.93 14.50 -16.58
C TYR A 460 19.71 14.08 -15.12
N GLU A 461 20.31 14.81 -14.16
CA GLU A 461 20.16 14.59 -12.73
C GLU A 461 18.98 15.38 -12.14
N THR A 462 18.22 16.09 -12.96
CA THR A 462 17.00 16.78 -12.54
C THR A 462 15.98 15.76 -12.01
N VAL A 463 15.58 15.93 -10.77
CA VAL A 463 14.57 15.10 -10.11
C VAL A 463 13.18 15.49 -10.61
N ILE A 464 12.47 14.52 -11.17
CA ILE A 464 11.10 14.68 -11.65
C ILE A 464 10.14 14.49 -10.48
N GLY A 465 9.17 15.40 -10.33
CA GLY A 465 8.11 15.25 -9.33
C GLY A 465 7.16 14.07 -9.62
N GLU A 466 6.26 13.78 -8.67
CA GLU A 466 5.30 12.70 -8.78
C GLU A 466 4.55 12.74 -10.12
N ARG A 467 4.52 11.60 -10.83
CA ARG A 467 3.92 11.44 -12.17
C ARG A 467 4.40 12.47 -13.20
N GLY A 468 5.66 12.90 -13.08
CA GLY A 468 6.23 13.87 -14.00
C GLY A 468 5.79 15.32 -13.77
N MET A 469 5.42 15.66 -12.52
CA MET A 469 5.07 17.04 -12.18
C MET A 469 6.24 17.99 -12.54
N GLY A 470 5.92 19.09 -13.21
CA GLY A 470 6.92 20.06 -13.71
C GLY A 470 7.25 19.91 -15.19
N LEU A 471 6.88 18.79 -15.85
CA LEU A 471 7.07 18.57 -17.28
C LEU A 471 5.77 18.75 -18.05
N SER A 472 5.87 19.26 -19.29
CA SER A 472 4.75 19.29 -20.24
C SER A 472 4.39 17.88 -20.73
N GLY A 473 3.19 17.69 -21.30
CA GLY A 473 2.75 16.40 -21.84
C GLY A 473 3.72 15.84 -22.89
N GLY A 474 4.17 16.67 -23.83
CA GLY A 474 5.14 16.27 -24.84
C GLY A 474 6.53 15.93 -24.29
N GLN A 475 6.98 16.63 -23.23
CA GLN A 475 8.24 16.30 -22.55
C GLN A 475 8.14 14.92 -21.85
N LYS A 476 7.01 14.62 -21.19
CA LYS A 476 6.76 13.31 -20.59
C LYS A 476 6.76 12.20 -21.65
N GLN A 477 6.08 12.41 -22.77
CA GLN A 477 6.07 11.45 -23.88
C GLN A 477 7.47 11.20 -24.43
N ARG A 478 8.26 12.23 -24.70
CA ARG A 478 9.64 12.09 -25.16
C ARG A 478 10.51 11.31 -24.19
N LEU A 479 10.40 11.51 -22.87
CA LEU A 479 11.12 10.71 -21.88
C LEU A 479 10.64 9.25 -21.82
N SER A 480 9.35 9.00 -22.02
CA SER A 480 8.82 7.64 -22.12
C SER A 480 9.33 6.92 -23.37
N ILE A 481 9.42 7.62 -24.49
CA ILE A 481 10.04 7.09 -25.73
C ILE A 481 11.54 6.83 -25.50
N ALA A 482 12.27 7.74 -24.84
CA ALA A 482 13.68 7.52 -24.47
C ALA A 482 13.86 6.26 -23.63
N ARG A 483 13.02 6.06 -22.62
CA ARG A 483 12.98 4.83 -21.79
C ARG A 483 12.78 3.58 -22.63
N ALA A 484 11.85 3.62 -23.58
CA ALA A 484 11.58 2.49 -24.46
C ALA A 484 12.76 2.19 -25.40
N LEU A 485 13.37 3.22 -25.97
CA LEU A 485 14.54 3.09 -26.83
C LEU A 485 15.78 2.59 -26.08
N ALA A 486 15.91 2.97 -24.81
CA ALA A 486 16.98 2.52 -23.93
C ALA A 486 16.97 1.00 -23.70
N LYS A 487 15.82 0.35 -23.79
CA LYS A 487 15.66 -1.10 -23.62
C LYS A 487 16.26 -1.90 -24.79
N GLN A 488 16.37 -1.32 -25.99
CA GLN A 488 16.91 -1.95 -27.19
C GLN A 488 16.24 -3.30 -27.52
N ALA A 489 14.93 -3.40 -27.30
CA ALA A 489 14.16 -4.61 -27.57
C ALA A 489 13.96 -4.82 -29.08
N PRO A 490 13.85 -6.09 -29.56
CA PRO A 490 13.56 -6.40 -30.96
C PRO A 490 12.23 -5.86 -31.47
N ILE A 491 11.21 -5.70 -30.60
CA ILE A 491 9.91 -5.14 -30.92
C ILE A 491 9.72 -3.85 -30.15
N LEU A 492 9.43 -2.75 -30.85
CA LEU A 492 9.05 -1.46 -30.26
C LEU A 492 7.55 -1.21 -30.49
N VAL A 493 6.83 -1.02 -29.39
CA VAL A 493 5.40 -0.69 -29.43
C VAL A 493 5.19 0.76 -28.99
N LEU A 494 4.47 1.52 -29.81
CA LEU A 494 4.10 2.89 -29.56
C LEU A 494 2.57 2.98 -29.48
N ASP A 495 2.02 3.04 -28.27
CA ASP A 495 0.56 3.14 -28.06
C ASP A 495 0.16 4.59 -27.81
N ASP A 496 -0.38 5.24 -28.86
CA ASP A 496 -0.80 6.67 -28.92
C ASP A 496 0.25 7.64 -28.31
N SER A 497 1.52 7.28 -28.47
CA SER A 497 2.64 7.88 -27.76
C SER A 497 3.13 9.20 -28.38
N THR A 498 2.53 9.64 -29.48
CA THR A 498 2.89 10.89 -30.19
C THR A 498 1.76 11.93 -30.14
N SER A 499 0.64 11.63 -29.49
CA SER A 499 -0.56 12.49 -29.50
C SER A 499 -0.36 13.89 -28.88
N ALA A 500 0.55 14.02 -27.91
CA ALA A 500 0.88 15.31 -27.27
C ALA A 500 2.13 15.98 -27.87
N LEU A 501 2.71 15.42 -28.94
CA LEU A 501 3.85 16.01 -29.67
C LEU A 501 3.36 16.94 -30.77
N ASP A 502 4.15 17.96 -31.05
CA ASP A 502 4.00 18.74 -32.27
C ASP A 502 4.45 17.93 -33.50
N MET A 503 4.03 18.37 -34.69
CA MET A 503 4.24 17.63 -35.94
C MET A 503 5.73 17.52 -36.32
N GLU A 504 6.56 18.49 -35.96
CA GLU A 504 7.99 18.51 -36.28
C GLU A 504 8.72 17.45 -35.41
N THR A 505 8.51 17.49 -34.12
CA THR A 505 9.06 16.48 -33.17
C THR A 505 8.58 15.07 -33.51
N GLU A 506 7.29 14.88 -33.83
CA GLU A 506 6.75 13.59 -34.27
C GLU A 506 7.47 13.07 -35.51
N TYR A 507 7.66 13.92 -36.52
CA TYR A 507 8.36 13.56 -37.74
C TYR A 507 9.82 13.18 -37.50
N GLU A 508 10.55 13.95 -36.66
CA GLU A 508 11.93 13.63 -36.30
C GLU A 508 12.07 12.28 -35.61
N ILE A 509 11.21 12.02 -34.61
CA ILE A 509 11.20 10.73 -33.91
C ILE A 509 10.90 9.58 -34.89
N GLN A 510 9.90 9.73 -35.76
CA GLN A 510 9.58 8.73 -36.77
C GLN A 510 10.75 8.50 -37.74
N SER A 511 11.46 9.57 -38.15
CA SER A 511 12.65 9.47 -38.98
C SER A 511 13.80 8.70 -38.30
N HIS A 512 14.04 8.94 -37.01
CA HIS A 512 15.02 8.20 -36.23
C HIS A 512 14.63 6.71 -36.11
N LEU A 513 13.32 6.42 -35.92
CA LEU A 513 12.81 5.06 -35.82
C LEU A 513 12.86 4.31 -37.16
N ALA A 514 12.61 5.01 -38.30
CA ALA A 514 12.70 4.41 -39.63
C ALA A 514 14.13 3.96 -39.96
N GLY A 515 15.15 4.63 -39.42
CA GLY A 515 16.55 4.23 -39.55
C GLY A 515 16.91 2.91 -38.89
N LYS A 516 16.10 2.43 -37.91
CA LYS A 516 16.33 1.14 -37.20
C LYS A 516 15.63 0.00 -37.92
N LYS A 517 16.28 -0.57 -38.95
CA LYS A 517 15.73 -1.64 -39.79
C LYS A 517 15.66 -3.02 -39.10
N ASP A 518 16.43 -3.20 -38.04
CA ASP A 518 16.47 -4.48 -37.31
C ASP A 518 15.40 -4.57 -36.18
N VAL A 519 14.63 -3.50 -35.98
CA VAL A 519 13.61 -3.41 -34.93
C VAL A 519 12.22 -3.45 -35.56
N SER A 520 11.41 -4.42 -35.19
CA SER A 520 9.99 -4.51 -35.55
C SER A 520 9.21 -3.43 -34.81
N LYS A 521 8.21 -2.81 -35.44
CA LYS A 521 7.46 -1.70 -34.85
C LYS A 521 5.97 -1.97 -34.89
N ILE A 522 5.28 -1.72 -33.78
CA ILE A 522 3.82 -1.66 -33.72
C ILE A 522 3.45 -0.23 -33.34
N ILE A 523 2.75 0.46 -34.22
CA ILE A 523 2.33 1.84 -34.03
C ILE A 523 0.80 1.85 -33.89
N ILE A 524 0.31 2.07 -32.70
CA ILE A 524 -1.10 2.30 -32.42
C ILE A 524 -1.33 3.80 -32.43
N ALA A 525 -2.20 4.28 -33.30
CA ALA A 525 -2.44 5.71 -33.42
C ALA A 525 -3.89 6.02 -33.82
N HIS A 526 -4.32 7.21 -33.42
CA HIS A 526 -5.56 7.83 -33.91
C HIS A 526 -5.32 8.72 -35.14
N ARG A 527 -4.06 9.12 -35.40
CA ARG A 527 -3.69 9.95 -36.54
C ARG A 527 -3.16 9.07 -37.67
N ILE A 528 -3.65 9.32 -38.88
CA ILE A 528 -3.16 8.62 -40.09
C ILE A 528 -1.70 8.91 -40.36
N SER A 529 -1.22 10.15 -40.11
CA SER A 529 0.18 10.54 -40.27
C SER A 529 1.15 9.60 -39.56
N SER A 530 0.77 9.04 -38.41
CA SER A 530 1.63 8.17 -37.63
C SER A 530 1.78 6.76 -38.22
N VAL A 531 0.82 6.28 -39.02
CA VAL A 531 0.79 4.89 -39.56
C VAL A 531 0.85 4.80 -41.07
N GLN A 532 0.75 5.92 -41.81
CA GLN A 532 0.67 5.90 -43.28
C GLN A 532 1.88 5.24 -43.96
N ASN A 533 3.04 5.23 -43.28
CA ASN A 533 4.28 4.65 -43.80
C ASN A 533 4.51 3.22 -43.25
N ALA A 534 3.55 2.62 -42.59
CA ALA A 534 3.63 1.23 -42.12
C ALA A 534 3.59 0.25 -43.30
N ASP A 535 4.29 -0.89 -43.16
CA ASP A 535 4.30 -1.96 -44.17
C ASP A 535 2.92 -2.61 -44.27
N GLU A 536 2.21 -2.67 -43.13
CA GLU A 536 0.82 -3.12 -43.06
C GLU A 536 0.05 -2.30 -42.03
N ILE A 537 -1.22 -2.02 -42.33
CA ILE A 537 -2.14 -1.30 -41.46
C ILE A 537 -3.36 -2.19 -41.21
N LEU A 538 -3.70 -2.37 -39.92
CA LEU A 538 -4.92 -3.01 -39.47
C LEU A 538 -5.89 -1.94 -38.94
N TYR A 539 -7.11 -1.94 -39.48
CA TYR A 539 -8.17 -1.10 -38.92
C TYR A 539 -9.10 -1.96 -38.09
N LEU A 540 -9.11 -1.71 -36.77
CA LEU A 540 -9.96 -2.43 -35.83
C LEU A 540 -11.32 -1.75 -35.69
N ASP A 541 -12.38 -2.54 -35.77
CA ASP A 541 -13.73 -2.13 -35.44
C ASP A 541 -14.42 -3.19 -34.61
N HIS A 542 -15.01 -2.78 -33.48
CA HIS A 542 -15.69 -3.65 -32.53
C HIS A 542 -14.94 -4.95 -32.19
N GLY A 543 -13.62 -4.84 -31.94
CA GLY A 543 -12.78 -5.97 -31.53
C GLY A 543 -12.37 -6.90 -32.68
N ARG A 544 -12.63 -6.56 -33.95
CA ARG A 544 -12.26 -7.35 -35.13
C ARG A 544 -11.40 -6.53 -36.09
N ILE A 545 -10.59 -7.19 -36.90
CA ILE A 545 -9.90 -6.55 -38.03
C ILE A 545 -10.91 -6.36 -39.14
N ALA A 546 -11.37 -5.11 -39.30
CA ALA A 546 -12.36 -4.76 -40.34
C ALA A 546 -11.69 -4.52 -41.70
N GLU A 547 -10.51 -3.90 -41.70
CA GLU A 547 -9.75 -3.63 -42.93
C GLU A 547 -8.27 -3.90 -42.71
N ARG A 548 -7.58 -4.32 -43.77
CA ARG A 548 -6.18 -4.70 -43.75
C ARG A 548 -5.50 -4.35 -45.07
N GLY A 549 -4.33 -3.73 -45.02
CA GLY A 549 -3.54 -3.38 -46.22
C GLY A 549 -2.52 -2.29 -45.99
N THR A 550 -1.97 -1.77 -47.07
CA THR A 550 -1.11 -0.58 -47.03
C THR A 550 -1.97 0.70 -47.12
N HIS A 551 -1.38 1.86 -46.81
CA HIS A 551 -2.06 3.16 -46.94
C HIS A 551 -2.73 3.31 -48.32
N GLU A 552 -2.01 3.02 -49.39
CA GLU A 552 -2.52 3.16 -50.77
C GLU A 552 -3.71 2.22 -51.05
N SER A 553 -3.61 0.94 -50.62
CA SER A 553 -4.66 -0.03 -50.82
C SER A 553 -5.94 0.30 -50.03
N LEU A 554 -5.78 0.77 -48.79
CA LEU A 554 -6.92 1.15 -47.94
C LEU A 554 -7.60 2.44 -48.43
N MET A 555 -6.83 3.38 -48.93
CA MET A 555 -7.34 4.60 -49.58
C MET A 555 -8.17 4.26 -50.84
N ALA A 556 -7.71 3.27 -51.64
CA ALA A 556 -8.45 2.80 -52.81
C ALA A 556 -9.75 2.07 -52.51
N GLN A 557 -9.81 1.34 -51.36
CA GLN A 557 -11.01 0.62 -50.91
C GLN A 557 -12.15 1.54 -50.48
N LYS A 558 -11.85 2.80 -50.09
CA LYS A 558 -12.82 3.80 -49.59
C LYS A 558 -13.70 3.31 -48.43
N GLY A 559 -13.14 2.52 -47.52
CA GLY A 559 -13.79 1.97 -46.35
C GLY A 559 -13.64 2.86 -45.09
N LEU A 560 -13.54 2.21 -43.91
CA LEU A 560 -13.43 2.90 -42.61
C LEU A 560 -12.13 3.72 -42.49
N TYR A 561 -11.03 3.16 -43.00
CA TYR A 561 -9.75 3.89 -43.04
C TYR A 561 -9.84 5.16 -43.85
N TYR A 562 -10.43 5.07 -45.06
CA TYR A 562 -10.64 6.25 -45.92
C TYR A 562 -11.58 7.26 -45.26
N SER A 563 -12.66 6.82 -44.64
CA SER A 563 -13.57 7.72 -43.92
C SER A 563 -12.89 8.45 -42.80
N THR A 564 -11.97 7.76 -42.06
CA THR A 564 -11.13 8.40 -41.06
C THR A 564 -10.16 9.42 -41.65
N TRP A 565 -9.57 9.10 -42.78
CA TRP A 565 -8.72 10.02 -43.51
C TRP A 565 -9.49 11.27 -43.98
N GLU A 566 -10.67 11.08 -44.57
CA GLU A 566 -11.51 12.19 -45.01
C GLU A 566 -11.94 13.08 -43.85
N ALA A 567 -12.23 12.51 -42.69
CA ALA A 567 -12.55 13.27 -41.48
C ALA A 567 -11.34 14.08 -40.94
N GLN A 568 -10.10 13.56 -41.09
CA GLN A 568 -8.90 14.24 -40.60
C GLN A 568 -8.36 15.29 -41.62
N TYR A 569 -8.46 15.04 -42.93
CA TYR A 569 -7.79 15.84 -43.98
C TYR A 569 -8.73 16.35 -45.06
N GLY A 570 -9.97 15.90 -45.15
CA GLY A 570 -10.89 16.19 -46.24
C GLY A 570 -11.15 17.67 -46.45
N ASP A 571 -11.31 18.45 -45.40
CA ASP A 571 -11.53 19.89 -45.48
C ASP A 571 -10.27 20.64 -45.92
N TYR A 572 -9.08 20.19 -45.49
CA TYR A 572 -7.81 20.77 -45.92
C TYR A 572 -7.56 20.54 -47.41
N HIS A 573 -7.82 19.33 -47.91
CA HIS A 573 -7.67 19.03 -49.35
C HIS A 573 -8.68 19.76 -50.22
N LYS A 574 -9.94 19.89 -49.74
CA LYS A 574 -10.94 20.72 -50.42
C LYS A 574 -10.55 22.18 -50.46
N ALA A 575 -10.04 22.73 -49.35
CA ALA A 575 -9.54 24.11 -49.28
C ALA A 575 -8.33 24.31 -50.16
N LYS A 576 -7.36 23.37 -50.17
CA LYS A 576 -6.16 23.41 -51.01
C LYS A 576 -6.52 23.33 -52.51
N ALA A 577 -7.40 22.41 -52.91
CA ALA A 577 -7.87 22.29 -54.29
C ALA A 577 -8.64 23.55 -54.74
N ALA A 578 -9.44 24.17 -53.90
CA ALA A 578 -10.10 25.44 -54.16
C ALA A 578 -9.11 26.59 -54.33
N LEU A 579 -8.02 26.61 -53.54
CA LEU A 579 -6.95 27.61 -53.64
C LEU A 579 -6.15 27.44 -54.94
N GLU A 580 -5.81 26.20 -55.31
CA GLU A 580 -5.10 25.87 -56.55
C GLU A 580 -5.93 26.20 -57.78
N GLN A 581 -7.27 26.04 -57.71
CA GLN A 581 -8.18 26.47 -58.76
C GLN A 581 -8.38 28.00 -58.82
N ALA A 582 -8.17 28.70 -57.71
CA ALA A 582 -8.29 30.17 -57.65
C ALA A 582 -7.01 30.92 -58.02
N LEU A 583 -5.86 30.26 -58.07
CA LEU A 583 -4.61 30.83 -58.50
C LEU A 583 -4.58 30.87 -60.05
N PRO A 584 -4.46 32.05 -60.69
CA PRO A 584 -4.40 32.12 -62.14
C PRO A 584 -3.13 31.43 -62.65
N ALA A 585 -3.28 30.64 -63.69
CA ALA A 585 -2.20 29.92 -64.41
C ALA A 585 -1.20 30.85 -65.13
N ASN A 586 -0.68 31.84 -64.41
CA ASN A 586 0.40 32.69 -64.91
C ASN A 586 1.10 33.44 -63.77
N ALA A 587 2.22 32.93 -63.30
CA ALA A 587 3.38 33.72 -62.88
C ALA A 587 4.66 32.89 -63.06
#